data_ea21022e653b97889dcc5619153eb4a5
#
_entry.id   ea21022e653b97889dcc5619153eb4a5
#
_cell.length_a   1.000
_cell.length_b   1.000
_cell.length_c   1.000
_cell.angle_alpha   90.00
_cell.angle_beta   90.00
_cell.angle_gamma   90.00
#
_symmetry.space_group_name_H-M   'P 1'
#
loop_
_entity.id
_entity.type
_entity.pdbx_description
1 polymer ?
#
loop_
_entity_poly.entity_id
_entity_poly.type
_entity_poly.pdbx_seq_one_letter_code
_entity_poly.pdbx_strand_id
1 'polypeptide(L)'
;MTNSGRRIRILVAKPGLDGHDRGARVIARAFRDAGFEVVYTGLHQTPEQIVAAAVQEDVDLIGLSVLSGAHMTLFKRVLQLLKADKADDVMVIGGGIIPEEDIPKLKKLGIKEIFLPGASLDKIVGWVKDNVKPRC
;
A
#
# COMPACT_ATOMS: atom_id res chain seq x y z
N MET A 1 -23.32 -5.80 -13.91
CA MET A 1 -22.08 -6.10 -14.60
C MET A 1 -20.95 -6.35 -13.63
N THR A 2 -20.13 -7.30 -13.91
CA THR A 2 -19.00 -7.62 -13.07
C THR A 2 -17.76 -6.85 -13.51
N ASN A 3 -16.76 -6.81 -12.64
CA ASN A 3 -15.49 -6.19 -12.95
C ASN A 3 -14.46 -7.16 -13.47
N SER A 4 -14.90 -8.26 -14.01
CA SER A 4 -14.02 -9.35 -14.39
C SER A 4 -12.90 -8.93 -15.35
N GLY A 5 -13.12 -7.91 -16.16
CA GLY A 5 -12.10 -7.42 -17.08
C GLY A 5 -11.22 -6.30 -16.54
N ARG A 6 -11.52 -5.80 -15.34
CA ARG A 6 -10.78 -4.69 -14.76
C ARG A 6 -9.54 -5.20 -14.04
N ARG A 7 -8.43 -4.55 -14.28
CA ARG A 7 -7.20 -4.87 -13.56
C ARG A 7 -7.27 -4.32 -12.15
N ILE A 8 -6.59 -5.01 -11.22
CA ILE A 8 -6.37 -4.49 -9.88
C ILE A 8 -5.50 -3.24 -10.01
N ARG A 9 -5.92 -2.17 -9.37
CA ARG A 9 -5.20 -0.90 -9.39
C ARG A 9 -4.55 -0.67 -8.03
N ILE A 10 -3.25 -0.42 -8.02
CA ILE A 10 -2.45 -0.32 -6.81
C ILE A 10 -1.76 1.03 -6.77
N LEU A 11 -1.89 1.72 -5.65
CA LEU A 11 -1.12 2.92 -5.37
C LEU A 11 0.10 2.52 -4.53
N VAL A 12 1.28 2.78 -5.04
CA VAL A 12 2.52 2.57 -4.29
C VAL A 12 3.02 3.93 -3.82
N ALA A 13 3.15 4.09 -2.52
CA ALA A 13 3.48 5.37 -1.93
C ALA A 13 4.58 5.22 -0.88
N LYS A 14 5.33 6.30 -0.72
CA LYS A 14 6.38 6.38 0.28
C LYS A 14 6.13 7.62 1.13
N PRO A 15 5.49 7.45 2.30
CA PRO A 15 5.19 8.58 3.16
C PRO A 15 6.42 9.08 3.89
N GLY A 16 6.41 10.35 4.27
CA GLY A 16 7.45 10.96 5.07
C GLY A 16 8.59 11.54 4.25
N LEU A 17 9.64 11.92 4.97
CA LEU A 17 10.78 12.66 4.39
C LEU A 17 11.95 11.75 4.00
N ASP A 18 11.78 10.46 4.11
CA ASP A 18 12.80 9.48 3.78
C ASP A 18 13.07 9.51 2.26
N GLY A 19 14.32 9.66 1.88
CA GLY A 19 14.71 9.72 0.47
C GLY A 19 14.97 8.38 -0.20
N HIS A 20 14.75 7.27 0.49
CA HIS A 20 15.07 5.93 -0.01
C HIS A 20 13.85 5.33 -0.71
N ASP A 21 13.77 5.48 -2.02
CA ASP A 21 12.61 5.01 -2.79
C ASP A 21 12.86 3.72 -3.57
N ARG A 22 14.05 3.14 -3.50
CA ARG A 22 14.39 1.97 -4.30
C ARG A 22 13.43 0.80 -4.09
N GLY A 23 13.11 0.49 -2.83
CA GLY A 23 12.20 -0.60 -2.52
C GLY A 23 10.82 -0.37 -3.09
N ALA A 24 10.30 0.85 -2.96
CA ALA A 24 8.99 1.20 -3.50
C ALA A 24 8.97 1.09 -5.02
N ARG A 25 10.03 1.52 -5.70
CA ARG A 25 10.12 1.47 -7.15
C ARG A 25 10.19 0.03 -7.66
N VAL A 26 10.95 -0.82 -6.98
CA VAL A 26 11.07 -2.24 -7.34
C VAL A 26 9.73 -2.94 -7.21
N ILE A 27 9.01 -2.68 -6.13
CA ILE A 27 7.69 -3.27 -5.90
C ILE A 27 6.68 -2.76 -6.93
N ALA A 28 6.71 -1.46 -7.23
CA ALA A 28 5.82 -0.90 -8.25
C ALA A 28 6.04 -1.58 -9.60
N ARG A 29 7.30 -1.80 -9.97
CA ARG A 29 7.62 -2.49 -11.22
C ARG A 29 7.15 -3.93 -11.21
N ALA A 30 7.35 -4.63 -10.08
CA ALA A 30 6.91 -6.03 -9.97
C ALA A 30 5.39 -6.14 -10.13
N PHE A 31 4.63 -5.24 -9.53
CA PHE A 31 3.18 -5.22 -9.70
C PHE A 31 2.79 -4.93 -11.15
N ARG A 32 3.47 -4.00 -11.78
CA ARG A 32 3.20 -3.67 -13.19
C ARG A 32 3.48 -4.87 -14.08
N ASP A 33 4.61 -5.54 -13.86
CA ASP A 33 4.99 -6.71 -14.64
C ASP A 33 4.01 -7.87 -14.43
N ALA A 34 3.34 -7.92 -13.28
CA ALA A 34 2.33 -8.93 -13.01
C ALA A 34 0.96 -8.63 -13.63
N GLY A 35 0.83 -7.50 -14.31
CA GLY A 35 -0.41 -7.13 -14.99
C GLY A 35 -1.31 -6.20 -14.21
N PHE A 36 -0.90 -5.71 -13.05
CA PHE A 36 -1.66 -4.74 -12.29
C PHE A 36 -1.46 -3.32 -12.85
N GLU A 37 -2.45 -2.46 -12.66
CA GLU A 37 -2.27 -1.04 -12.89
C GLU A 37 -1.63 -0.42 -11.67
N VAL A 38 -0.57 0.34 -11.87
CA VAL A 38 0.20 0.91 -10.76
C VAL A 38 0.27 2.42 -10.87
N VAL A 39 -0.10 3.09 -9.79
CA VAL A 39 0.13 4.52 -9.63
C VAL A 39 1.25 4.68 -8.60
N TYR A 40 2.34 5.28 -9.00
CA TYR A 40 3.47 5.52 -8.12
C TYR A 40 3.53 7.01 -7.78
N THR A 41 3.37 7.34 -6.51
CA THR A 41 3.28 8.76 -6.11
C THR A 41 4.62 9.46 -5.98
N GLY A 42 5.73 8.69 -5.92
CA GLY A 42 7.03 9.29 -5.69
C GLY A 42 7.35 9.48 -4.22
N LEU A 43 8.32 10.33 -3.93
CA LEU A 43 8.84 10.58 -2.59
C LEU A 43 8.06 11.66 -1.84
N HIS A 44 8.27 11.70 -0.53
CA HIS A 44 7.84 12.81 0.33
C HIS A 44 6.34 13.06 0.35
N GLN A 45 5.55 11.98 0.26
CA GLN A 45 4.10 12.11 0.28
C GLN A 45 3.59 12.18 1.71
N THR A 46 2.66 13.09 1.97
CA THR A 46 1.94 13.11 3.24
C THR A 46 0.82 12.07 3.20
N PRO A 47 0.35 11.59 4.36
CA PRO A 47 -0.83 10.72 4.39
C PRO A 47 -2.03 11.33 3.66
N GLU A 48 -2.23 12.64 3.80
CA GLU A 48 -3.32 13.35 3.12
C GLU A 48 -3.19 13.25 1.60
N GLN A 49 -1.97 13.46 1.09
CA GLN A 49 -1.71 13.36 -0.35
C GLN A 49 -1.91 11.93 -0.85
N ILE A 50 -1.48 10.95 -0.07
CA ILE A 50 -1.60 9.53 -0.43
C ILE A 50 -3.08 9.16 -0.54
N VAL A 51 -3.88 9.50 0.45
CA VAL A 51 -5.30 9.17 0.45
C VAL A 51 -6.04 9.91 -0.65
N ALA A 52 -5.71 11.19 -0.87
CA ALA A 52 -6.31 11.96 -1.96
C ALA A 52 -6.03 11.30 -3.32
N ALA A 53 -4.80 10.87 -3.55
CA ALA A 53 -4.44 10.18 -4.79
C ALA A 53 -5.18 8.85 -4.91
N ALA A 54 -5.27 8.09 -3.81
CA ALA A 54 -5.95 6.80 -3.82
C ALA A 54 -7.42 6.94 -4.17
N VAL A 55 -8.09 7.92 -3.61
CA VAL A 55 -9.49 8.18 -3.89
C VAL A 55 -9.67 8.67 -5.33
N GLN A 56 -8.84 9.59 -5.76
CA GLN A 56 -8.90 10.15 -7.12
C GLN A 56 -8.67 9.08 -8.18
N GLU A 57 -7.72 8.20 -7.96
CA GLU A 57 -7.36 7.14 -8.91
C GLU A 57 -8.22 5.88 -8.74
N ASP A 58 -9.07 5.85 -7.75
CA ASP A 58 -9.98 4.73 -7.48
C ASP A 58 -9.21 3.41 -7.35
N VAL A 59 -8.22 3.40 -6.48
CA VAL A 59 -7.36 2.22 -6.31
C VAL A 59 -8.02 1.17 -5.42
N ASP A 60 -7.61 -0.07 -5.60
CA ASP A 60 -8.08 -1.20 -4.80
C ASP A 60 -7.17 -1.46 -3.61
N LEU A 61 -5.90 -1.08 -3.73
CA LEU A 61 -4.87 -1.37 -2.75
C LEU A 61 -3.90 -0.21 -2.66
N ILE A 62 -3.51 0.12 -1.44
CA ILE A 62 -2.40 1.05 -1.18
C ILE A 62 -1.25 0.25 -0.59
N GLY A 63 -0.09 0.32 -1.23
CA GLY A 63 1.15 -0.22 -0.68
C GLY A 63 2.02 0.91 -0.16
N LEU A 64 2.30 0.89 1.14
CA LEU A 64 3.12 1.90 1.79
C LEU A 64 4.50 1.34 2.07
N SER A 65 5.52 2.01 1.56
CA SER A 65 6.91 1.64 1.82
C SER A 65 7.48 2.61 2.84
N VAL A 66 7.85 2.10 4.01
CA VAL A 66 8.32 2.95 5.11
C VAL A 66 9.63 2.43 5.69
N LEU A 67 10.45 3.34 6.21
CA LEU A 67 11.54 3.01 7.11
C LEU A 67 11.07 3.23 8.54
N SER A 68 11.76 2.60 9.49
CA SER A 68 11.33 2.62 10.88
C SER A 68 11.32 4.03 11.47
N GLY A 69 10.53 4.20 12.53
CA GLY A 69 10.44 5.41 13.32
C GLY A 69 9.06 6.04 13.30
N ALA A 70 8.53 6.33 12.13
CA ALA A 70 7.23 6.99 12.02
C ALA A 70 6.14 6.08 11.47
N HIS A 71 6.42 4.80 11.30
CA HIS A 71 5.51 3.87 10.63
C HIS A 71 4.14 3.77 11.32
N MET A 72 4.12 3.68 12.65
CA MET A 72 2.84 3.55 13.38
C MET A 72 1.94 4.76 13.14
N THR A 73 2.50 5.96 13.25
CA THR A 73 1.75 7.20 13.04
C THR A 73 1.28 7.33 11.61
N LEU A 74 2.15 7.02 10.64
CA LEU A 74 1.83 7.15 9.23
C LEU A 74 0.74 6.18 8.79
N PHE A 75 0.86 4.91 9.18
CA PHE A 75 -0.16 3.91 8.85
C PHE A 75 -1.51 4.27 9.48
N LYS A 76 -1.49 4.64 10.75
CA LYS A 76 -2.71 5.01 11.46
C LYS A 76 -3.40 6.19 10.79
N ARG A 77 -2.63 7.20 10.40
CA ARG A 77 -3.18 8.39 9.75
C ARG A 77 -3.81 8.05 8.40
N VAL A 78 -3.14 7.22 7.61
CA VAL A 78 -3.70 6.79 6.31
C VAL A 78 -5.03 6.08 6.51
N LEU A 79 -5.10 5.16 7.46
CA LEU A 79 -6.35 4.43 7.74
C LEU A 79 -7.46 5.35 8.21
N GLN A 80 -7.13 6.32 9.08
CA GLN A 80 -8.12 7.30 9.56
C GLN A 80 -8.67 8.15 8.42
N LEU A 81 -7.81 8.59 7.52
CA LEU A 81 -8.21 9.41 6.38
C LEU A 81 -9.06 8.64 5.39
N LEU A 82 -8.72 7.36 5.13
CA LEU A 82 -9.54 6.51 4.27
C LEU A 82 -10.94 6.35 4.85
N LYS A 83 -11.05 6.13 6.14
CA LYS A 83 -12.34 5.99 6.80
C LYS A 83 -13.13 7.30 6.72
N ALA A 84 -12.47 8.43 6.93
CA ALA A 84 -13.11 9.74 6.85
C ALA A 84 -13.66 10.03 5.46
N ASP A 85 -12.96 9.56 4.42
CA ASP A 85 -13.39 9.74 3.03
C ASP A 85 -14.33 8.63 2.56
N LYS A 86 -14.79 7.77 3.46
CA LYS A 86 -15.65 6.62 3.14
C LYS A 86 -15.00 5.68 2.13
N ALA A 87 -13.69 5.57 2.18
CA ALA A 87 -12.89 4.74 1.30
C ALA A 87 -12.20 3.61 2.08
N ASP A 88 -12.77 3.18 3.19
CA ASP A 88 -12.20 2.14 4.05
C ASP A 88 -12.29 0.74 3.44
N ASP A 89 -12.91 0.60 2.29
CA ASP A 89 -12.84 -0.62 1.48
C ASP A 89 -11.54 -0.74 0.68
N VAL A 90 -10.75 0.32 0.59
CA VAL A 90 -9.40 0.25 0.01
C VAL A 90 -8.49 -0.49 0.99
N MET A 91 -7.84 -1.55 0.52
CA MET A 91 -6.92 -2.32 1.35
C MET A 91 -5.59 -1.60 1.48
N VAL A 92 -4.94 -1.75 2.62
CA VAL A 92 -3.62 -1.17 2.86
C VAL A 92 -2.66 -2.26 3.29
N ILE A 93 -1.54 -2.35 2.61
CA ILE A 93 -0.42 -3.20 3.01
C ILE A 93 0.80 -2.33 3.23
N GLY A 94 1.74 -2.84 3.98
CA GLY A 94 2.96 -2.12 4.26
C GLY A 94 4.18 -2.95 3.97
N GLY A 95 5.30 -2.28 3.76
CA GLY A 95 6.59 -2.91 3.59
C GLY A 95 7.69 -2.01 4.10
N GLY A 96 8.83 -2.61 4.37
CA GLY A 96 10.00 -1.88 4.83
C GLY A 96 10.53 -2.42 6.15
N ILE A 97 11.32 -1.61 6.83
CA ILE A 97 11.95 -2.01 8.10
C ILE A 97 10.98 -1.67 9.23
N ILE A 98 10.23 -2.68 9.66
CA ILE A 98 9.21 -2.52 10.70
C ILE A 98 9.52 -3.51 11.82
N PRO A 99 9.59 -3.06 13.09
CA PRO A 99 9.82 -3.98 14.20
C PRO A 99 8.73 -5.07 14.26
N GLU A 100 9.14 -6.31 14.50
CA GLU A 100 8.21 -7.43 14.54
C GLU A 100 7.10 -7.23 15.56
N GLU A 101 7.42 -6.61 16.69
CA GLU A 101 6.43 -6.35 17.75
C GLU A 101 5.33 -5.40 17.32
N ASP A 102 5.56 -4.58 16.29
CA ASP A 102 4.57 -3.63 15.79
C ASP A 102 3.66 -4.27 14.74
N ILE A 103 4.05 -5.38 14.13
CA ILE A 103 3.27 -6.01 13.08
C ILE A 103 1.87 -6.41 13.55
N PRO A 104 1.71 -7.11 14.69
CA PRO A 104 0.36 -7.41 15.18
C PRO A 104 -0.46 -6.17 15.47
N LYS A 105 0.19 -5.11 15.96
CA LYS A 105 -0.50 -3.85 16.26
C LYS A 105 -1.02 -3.20 14.98
N LEU A 106 -0.22 -3.20 13.92
CA LEU A 106 -0.61 -2.65 12.63
C LEU A 106 -1.76 -3.45 12.02
N LYS A 107 -1.69 -4.77 12.09
CA LYS A 107 -2.77 -5.62 11.59
C LYS A 107 -4.07 -5.38 12.36
N LYS A 108 -3.96 -5.15 13.65
CA LYS A 108 -5.12 -4.84 14.49
C LYS A 108 -5.77 -3.51 14.11
N LEU A 109 -4.96 -2.55 13.65
CA LEU A 109 -5.46 -1.27 13.17
C LEU A 109 -6.17 -1.39 11.82
N GLY A 110 -5.87 -2.41 11.04
CA GLY A 110 -6.49 -2.62 9.75
C GLY A 110 -5.54 -2.79 8.58
N ILE A 111 -4.23 -2.79 8.83
CA ILE A 111 -3.24 -3.10 7.79
C ILE A 111 -3.35 -4.59 7.48
N LYS A 112 -3.53 -4.93 6.22
CA LYS A 112 -3.84 -6.31 5.82
C LYS A 112 -2.63 -7.22 5.85
N GLU A 113 -1.45 -6.72 5.50
CA GLU A 113 -0.22 -7.50 5.53
C GLU A 113 0.99 -6.59 5.61
N ILE A 114 2.08 -7.10 6.18
CA ILE A 114 3.35 -6.41 6.26
C ILE A 114 4.42 -7.31 5.64
N PHE A 115 5.18 -6.77 4.69
CA PHE A 115 6.26 -7.48 4.04
C PHE A 115 7.59 -6.89 4.48
N LEU A 116 8.40 -7.69 5.16
CA LEU A 116 9.71 -7.25 5.66
C LEU A 116 10.77 -7.37 4.58
N PRO A 117 11.93 -6.72 4.75
CA PRO A 117 13.05 -6.90 3.82
C PRO A 117 13.39 -8.36 3.69
N GLY A 118 13.64 -8.81 2.48
CA GLY A 118 13.89 -10.22 2.19
C GLY A 118 12.68 -10.98 1.71
N ALA A 119 11.48 -10.44 1.83
CA ALA A 119 10.32 -11.06 1.21
C ALA A 119 10.49 -11.05 -0.31
N SER A 120 10.24 -12.18 -0.97
CA SER A 120 10.39 -12.24 -2.41
C SER A 120 9.28 -11.44 -3.10
N LEU A 121 9.59 -10.90 -4.27
CA LEU A 121 8.61 -10.19 -5.07
C LEU A 121 7.46 -11.10 -5.48
N ASP A 122 7.77 -12.36 -5.79
CA ASP A 122 6.75 -13.34 -6.16
C ASP A 122 5.77 -13.59 -5.01
N LYS A 123 6.26 -13.61 -3.78
CA LYS A 123 5.41 -13.79 -2.60
C LYS A 123 4.47 -12.60 -2.43
N ILE A 124 5.00 -11.39 -2.61
CA ILE A 124 4.20 -10.17 -2.48
C ILE A 124 3.13 -10.12 -3.57
N VAL A 125 3.52 -10.37 -4.81
CA VAL A 125 2.58 -10.39 -5.94
C VAL A 125 1.53 -11.47 -5.75
N GLY A 126 1.94 -12.66 -5.31
CA GLY A 126 1.02 -13.76 -5.06
C GLY A 126 -0.01 -13.43 -4.00
N TRP A 127 0.43 -12.76 -2.91
CA TRP A 127 -0.50 -12.34 -1.87
C TRP A 127 -1.56 -11.39 -2.43
N VAL A 128 -1.15 -10.44 -3.26
CA VAL A 128 -2.09 -9.50 -3.87
C VAL A 128 -3.09 -10.24 -4.77
N LYS A 129 -2.62 -11.16 -5.59
CA LYS A 129 -3.52 -11.94 -6.46
C LYS A 129 -4.54 -12.75 -5.66
N ASP A 130 -4.13 -13.25 -4.50
CA ASP A 130 -4.99 -14.10 -3.68
C ASP A 130 -5.97 -13.32 -2.81
N ASN A 131 -5.64 -12.08 -2.47
CA ASN A 131 -6.38 -11.35 -1.42
C ASN A 131 -7.04 -10.06 -1.90
N VAL A 132 -6.63 -9.50 -3.01
CA VAL A 132 -7.15 -8.22 -3.50
C VAL A 132 -8.01 -8.45 -4.74
N LYS A 133 -9.17 -7.78 -4.77
CA LYS A 133 -10.06 -7.83 -5.93
C LYS A 133 -10.44 -6.42 -6.33
N PRO A 134 -10.78 -6.19 -7.61
CA PRO A 134 -11.30 -4.91 -8.04
C PRO A 134 -12.53 -4.52 -7.23
N ARG A 135 -12.59 -3.24 -6.84
CA ARG A 135 -13.61 -2.76 -5.91
C ARG A 135 -15.02 -2.68 -6.50
N CYS A 136 -15.16 -2.54 -7.74
CA CYS A 136 -16.52 -2.44 -8.29
C CYS A 136 -16.79 -3.45 -9.39
#